data_98ede754c436e5e8cd88199c900867eb
#
_entry.id   98ede754c436e5e8cd88199c900867eb
#
_cell.length_a   1.000
_cell.length_b   1.000
_cell.length_c   1.000
_cell.angle_alpha   90.00
_cell.angle_beta   90.00
_cell.angle_gamma   90.00
#
_symmetry.space_group_name_H-M   'P 1'
#
loop_
_entity.id
_entity.type
_entity.pdbx_description
1 polymer ?
#
loop_
_entity_poly.entity_id
_entity_poly.type
_entity_poly.pdbx_seq_one_letter_code
_entity_poly.pdbx_strand_id
1 'polypeptide(L)'
;FIELIKIIKEFFKLIMFNSIDYKRFFISLFLISTFIGVTLVNLDTASNLFTSTQSFIANNFGWLIILSANGFLIFCIWIAISKFGGIRLGGTDAKPEFNFINWIAMLFSAGLGIGVLFYSVAEPVSHLSSSALFEEGVSFNERATLSMNLTFLHWGFHAWAIYGVVGLCFAYFAFNLGRPFRVSSFFLDTGLESAWSRVIVDVFAILATVFGIATSLGLGATQISTGLQYLDIANSSFLGTVWIIIFITILGLISVVLGLNAGIKRLSQFNMILCGCFLITIFLFGPTGYILDGFVENVGSYIQNFISLSTNVNAYSDSDWQNAWTLFYYCWWFAWSPFVGLFIARISYGRTIKEFILGVVFLPSLLVFIWLSVFGNAAIYQEFTTAGSLANAINEDISVSLFIFLEQYPGSTLLMGLSIINIVTFFVTSSDSGALVTAMMTSSNQADSLHRDPAIITRVVWALTLGIIAIILLMGGGLSALQTSVIVTGLAFAMIAFVAARNLYKKLKIDSNKI
;
A
#
# COMPACT_ATOMS: atom_id res chain seq x y z
N PHE A 1 -21.14 37.36 -19.87
CA PHE A 1 -21.02 35.89 -19.72
C PHE A 1 -19.80 35.33 -20.49
N ILE A 2 -19.60 35.75 -21.75
CA ILE A 2 -18.44 35.34 -22.58
C ILE A 2 -17.13 35.88 -22.03
N GLU A 3 -17.08 37.14 -21.56
CA GLU A 3 -15.91 37.69 -20.89
C GLU A 3 -15.60 37.03 -19.56
N LEU A 4 -16.62 36.68 -18.76
CA LEU A 4 -16.46 35.94 -17.52
C LEU A 4 -15.87 34.53 -17.76
N ILE A 5 -16.33 33.84 -18.81
CA ILE A 5 -15.77 32.55 -19.24
C ILE A 5 -14.32 32.71 -19.71
N LYS A 6 -13.99 33.82 -20.38
CA LYS A 6 -12.63 34.09 -20.84
C LYS A 6 -11.69 34.41 -19.66
N ILE A 7 -12.14 35.19 -18.69
CA ILE A 7 -11.42 35.50 -17.46
C ILE A 7 -11.24 34.22 -16.62
N ILE A 8 -12.27 33.42 -16.49
CA ILE A 8 -12.20 32.13 -15.79
C ILE A 8 -11.22 31.16 -16.51
N LYS A 9 -11.25 31.09 -17.84
CA LYS A 9 -10.29 30.31 -18.62
C LYS A 9 -8.86 30.82 -18.46
N GLU A 10 -8.61 32.09 -18.53
CA GLU A 10 -7.27 32.68 -18.33
C GLU A 10 -6.80 32.53 -16.88
N PHE A 11 -7.68 32.66 -15.89
CA PHE A 11 -7.39 32.46 -14.48
C PHE A 11 -7.07 30.98 -14.19
N PHE A 12 -7.87 30.03 -14.74
CA PHE A 12 -7.57 28.60 -14.67
C PHE A 12 -6.26 28.25 -15.39
N LYS A 13 -6.03 28.85 -16.55
CA LYS A 13 -4.79 28.69 -17.30
C LYS A 13 -3.59 29.22 -16.50
N LEU A 14 -3.68 30.37 -15.88
CA LEU A 14 -2.60 30.98 -15.08
C LEU A 14 -2.28 30.17 -13.82
N ILE A 15 -3.31 29.71 -13.07
CA ILE A 15 -3.14 28.93 -11.84
C ILE A 15 -2.68 27.51 -12.17
N MET A 16 -3.27 26.86 -13.18
CA MET A 16 -2.91 25.52 -13.58
C MET A 16 -1.50 25.47 -14.15
N PHE A 17 -1.16 26.45 -15.01
CA PHE A 17 0.10 26.45 -15.74
C PHE A 17 1.32 26.87 -14.89
N ASN A 18 1.18 27.69 -13.88
CA ASN A 18 2.30 28.07 -13.01
C ASN A 18 2.56 27.09 -11.85
N SER A 19 1.61 26.18 -11.56
CA SER A 19 1.72 25.24 -10.45
C SER A 19 2.17 23.82 -10.87
N ILE A 20 2.17 23.49 -12.16
CA ILE A 20 2.42 22.15 -12.69
C ILE A 20 3.82 22.04 -13.30
N ASP A 21 4.51 20.95 -13.02
CA ASP A 21 5.68 20.51 -13.78
C ASP A 21 5.20 19.77 -15.04
N TYR A 22 5.20 20.49 -16.18
CA TYR A 22 4.64 19.99 -17.44
C TYR A 22 5.19 18.64 -17.87
N LYS A 23 6.52 18.47 -17.77
CA LYS A 23 7.16 17.24 -18.25
C LYS A 23 6.66 16.05 -17.44
N ARG A 24 6.70 16.13 -16.11
CA ARG A 24 6.25 15.04 -15.24
C ARG A 24 4.76 14.76 -15.39
N PHE A 25 3.97 15.81 -15.36
CA PHE A 25 2.51 15.70 -15.43
C PHE A 25 2.04 15.08 -16.74
N PHE A 26 2.43 15.69 -17.89
CA PHE A 26 1.95 15.23 -19.19
C PHE A 26 2.56 13.92 -19.65
N ILE A 27 3.84 13.62 -19.33
CA ILE A 27 4.42 12.32 -19.66
C ILE A 27 3.73 11.21 -18.87
N SER A 28 3.46 11.42 -17.57
CA SER A 28 2.74 10.44 -16.77
C SER A 28 1.33 10.21 -17.29
N LEU A 29 0.56 11.27 -17.55
CA LEU A 29 -0.79 11.15 -18.12
C LEU A 29 -0.79 10.51 -19.51
N PHE A 30 0.19 10.82 -20.36
CA PHE A 30 0.33 10.22 -21.68
C PHE A 30 0.57 8.71 -21.59
N LEU A 31 1.49 8.27 -20.73
CA LEU A 31 1.77 6.85 -20.51
C LEU A 31 0.55 6.12 -19.94
N ILE A 32 -0.15 6.72 -18.98
CA ILE A 32 -1.40 6.18 -18.41
C ILE A 32 -2.49 6.10 -19.49
N SER A 33 -2.68 7.17 -20.27
CA SER A 33 -3.68 7.19 -21.35
C SER A 33 -3.37 6.17 -22.43
N THR A 34 -2.08 5.98 -22.75
CA THR A 34 -1.63 4.94 -23.68
C THR A 34 -1.94 3.54 -23.14
N PHE A 35 -1.64 3.30 -21.86
CA PHE A 35 -1.98 2.04 -21.19
C PHE A 35 -3.49 1.77 -21.26
N ILE A 36 -4.33 2.75 -20.89
CA ILE A 36 -5.79 2.66 -20.99
C ILE A 36 -6.23 2.35 -22.42
N GLY A 37 -5.73 3.11 -23.41
CA GLY A 37 -6.09 2.93 -24.81
C GLY A 37 -5.74 1.54 -25.33
N VAL A 38 -4.53 1.06 -25.05
CA VAL A 38 -4.08 -0.30 -25.46
C VAL A 38 -4.94 -1.38 -24.81
N THR A 39 -5.25 -1.25 -23.50
CA THR A 39 -6.11 -2.21 -22.80
C THR A 39 -7.51 -2.27 -23.39
N LEU A 40 -8.12 -1.10 -23.71
CA LEU A 40 -9.49 -1.04 -24.24
C LEU A 40 -9.62 -1.51 -25.69
N VAL A 41 -8.56 -1.43 -26.50
CA VAL A 41 -8.59 -1.89 -27.91
C VAL A 41 -8.81 -3.40 -28.01
N ASN A 42 -8.23 -4.18 -27.08
CA ASN A 42 -8.40 -5.64 -27.06
C ASN A 42 -8.17 -6.18 -25.64
N LEU A 43 -9.25 -6.40 -24.91
CA LEU A 43 -9.22 -6.85 -23.51
C LEU A 43 -8.57 -8.25 -23.37
N ASP A 44 -8.84 -9.18 -24.30
CA ASP A 44 -8.28 -10.53 -24.24
C ASP A 44 -6.76 -10.51 -24.44
N THR A 45 -6.29 -9.73 -25.41
CA THR A 45 -4.86 -9.55 -25.63
C THR A 45 -4.20 -8.87 -24.43
N ALA A 46 -4.86 -7.88 -23.83
CA ALA A 46 -4.35 -7.21 -22.64
C ALA A 46 -4.25 -8.18 -21.45
N SER A 47 -5.28 -9.00 -21.21
CA SER A 47 -5.27 -10.02 -20.15
C SER A 47 -4.14 -11.03 -20.32
N ASN A 48 -3.94 -11.55 -21.54
CA ASN A 48 -2.84 -12.47 -21.86
C ASN A 48 -1.47 -11.81 -21.67
N LEU A 49 -1.34 -10.52 -22.05
CA LEU A 49 -0.12 -9.76 -21.85
C LEU A 49 0.17 -9.55 -20.35
N PHE A 50 -0.85 -9.27 -19.55
CA PHE A 50 -0.68 -9.14 -18.10
C PHE A 50 -0.17 -10.45 -17.48
N THR A 51 -0.82 -11.57 -17.76
CA THR A 51 -0.41 -12.87 -17.22
C THR A 51 1.00 -13.26 -17.67
N SER A 52 1.33 -13.10 -18.95
CA SER A 52 2.67 -13.41 -19.46
C SER A 52 3.76 -12.48 -18.89
N THR A 53 3.45 -11.21 -18.69
CA THR A 53 4.38 -10.24 -18.08
C THR A 53 4.61 -10.56 -16.60
N GLN A 54 3.56 -10.91 -15.86
CA GLN A 54 3.68 -11.35 -14.46
C GLN A 54 4.60 -12.58 -14.36
N SER A 55 4.34 -13.62 -15.16
CA SER A 55 5.14 -14.84 -15.17
C SER A 55 6.59 -14.55 -15.57
N PHE A 56 6.81 -13.69 -16.57
CA PHE A 56 8.17 -13.29 -16.96
C PHE A 56 8.92 -12.59 -15.82
N ILE A 57 8.29 -11.64 -15.15
CA ILE A 57 8.93 -10.92 -14.02
C ILE A 57 9.19 -11.86 -12.87
N ALA A 58 8.23 -12.68 -12.51
CA ALA A 58 8.33 -13.61 -11.41
C ALA A 58 9.49 -14.60 -11.62
N ASN A 59 9.55 -15.22 -12.79
CA ASN A 59 10.56 -16.23 -13.12
C ASN A 59 11.97 -15.66 -13.28
N ASN A 60 12.11 -14.42 -13.73
CA ASN A 60 13.43 -13.84 -14.00
C ASN A 60 13.93 -12.90 -12.88
N PHE A 61 13.04 -12.23 -12.18
CA PHE A 61 13.37 -11.18 -11.20
C PHE A 61 12.82 -11.44 -9.80
N GLY A 62 12.13 -12.56 -9.55
CA GLY A 62 11.58 -12.89 -8.23
C GLY A 62 12.63 -12.88 -7.13
N TRP A 63 13.79 -13.49 -7.38
CA TRP A 63 14.93 -13.48 -6.46
C TRP A 63 15.41 -12.05 -6.11
N LEU A 64 15.39 -11.14 -7.08
CA LEU A 64 15.82 -9.75 -6.88
C LEU A 64 14.84 -8.98 -6.00
N ILE A 65 13.53 -9.20 -6.18
CA ILE A 65 12.47 -8.59 -5.37
C ILE A 65 12.61 -9.02 -3.91
N ILE A 66 12.76 -10.33 -3.67
CA ILE A 66 12.94 -10.92 -2.33
C ILE A 66 14.23 -10.42 -1.68
N LEU A 67 15.33 -10.43 -2.42
CA LEU A 67 16.62 -9.91 -1.94
C LEU A 67 16.54 -8.42 -1.61
N SER A 68 15.82 -7.62 -2.40
CA SER A 68 15.64 -6.20 -2.16
C SER A 68 14.86 -5.93 -0.87
N ALA A 69 13.77 -6.66 -0.63
CA ALA A 69 12.95 -6.52 0.58
C ALA A 69 13.78 -6.87 1.84
N ASN A 70 14.52 -7.98 1.81
CA ASN A 70 15.44 -8.36 2.89
C ASN A 70 16.56 -7.32 3.08
N GLY A 71 17.16 -6.85 1.98
CA GLY A 71 18.19 -5.83 2.01
C GLY A 71 17.72 -4.53 2.66
N PHE A 72 16.48 -4.15 2.42
CA PHE A 72 15.88 -2.94 3.02
C PHE A 72 15.63 -3.12 4.51
N LEU A 73 15.18 -4.29 4.94
CA LEU A 73 15.02 -4.59 6.36
C LEU A 73 16.36 -4.56 7.09
N ILE A 74 17.39 -5.23 6.53
CA ILE A 74 18.76 -5.21 7.06
C ILE A 74 19.31 -3.77 7.10
N PHE A 75 19.09 -2.99 6.04
CA PHE A 75 19.50 -1.59 5.99
C PHE A 75 18.82 -0.74 7.07
N CYS A 76 17.51 -0.90 7.29
CA CYS A 76 16.80 -0.21 8.35
C CYS A 76 17.34 -0.56 9.74
N ILE A 77 17.54 -1.83 10.05
CA ILE A 77 18.10 -2.29 11.33
C ILE A 77 19.50 -1.71 11.51
N TRP A 78 20.36 -1.89 10.50
CA TRP A 78 21.73 -1.43 10.55
C TRP A 78 21.83 0.09 10.75
N ILE A 79 21.06 0.90 10.02
CA ILE A 79 21.15 2.36 10.12
C ILE A 79 20.65 2.86 11.48
N ALA A 80 19.64 2.20 12.07
CA ALA A 80 19.08 2.56 13.37
C ALA A 80 20.07 2.32 14.53
N ILE A 81 20.86 1.23 14.46
CA ILE A 81 21.86 0.88 15.50
C ILE A 81 23.24 1.50 15.24
N SER A 82 23.48 2.05 14.03
CA SER A 82 24.74 2.70 13.67
C SER A 82 24.85 4.10 14.26
N LYS A 83 26.02 4.74 14.08
CA LYS A 83 26.23 6.14 14.43
C LYS A 83 25.25 7.12 13.75
N PHE A 84 24.61 6.72 12.66
CA PHE A 84 23.64 7.53 11.95
C PHE A 84 22.28 7.59 12.66
N GLY A 85 21.98 6.62 13.52
CA GLY A 85 20.70 6.55 14.26
C GLY A 85 20.41 7.79 15.11
N GLY A 86 21.44 8.49 15.58
CA GLY A 86 21.30 9.73 16.35
C GLY A 86 21.01 10.98 15.50
N ILE A 87 21.18 10.93 14.18
CA ILE A 87 20.95 12.09 13.31
C ILE A 87 19.46 12.46 13.35
N ARG A 88 19.19 13.76 13.54
CA ARG A 88 17.83 14.30 13.62
C ARG A 88 17.37 14.82 12.26
N LEU A 89 16.16 14.44 11.87
CA LEU A 89 15.51 14.88 10.64
C LEU A 89 15.09 16.36 10.80
N GLY A 90 15.71 17.25 10.03
CA GLY A 90 15.53 18.69 10.12
C GLY A 90 16.64 19.43 10.88
N GLY A 91 17.71 18.74 11.29
CA GLY A 91 18.87 19.33 11.98
C GLY A 91 18.82 19.19 13.49
N THR A 92 19.90 19.57 14.18
CA THR A 92 20.12 19.36 15.62
C THR A 92 19.03 19.98 16.50
N ASP A 93 18.53 21.14 16.12
CA ASP A 93 17.57 21.93 16.90
C ASP A 93 16.10 21.62 16.55
N ALA A 94 15.87 20.77 15.54
CA ALA A 94 14.54 20.40 15.13
C ALA A 94 13.79 19.65 16.26
N LYS A 95 12.53 20.02 16.49
CA LYS A 95 11.66 19.38 17.48
C LYS A 95 10.54 18.62 16.75
N PRO A 96 10.13 17.44 17.27
CA PRO A 96 9.00 16.73 16.69
C PRO A 96 7.74 17.61 16.59
N GLU A 97 7.14 17.66 15.40
CA GLU A 97 5.91 18.42 15.15
C GLU A 97 4.70 17.77 15.83
N PHE A 98 4.69 16.44 15.91
CA PHE A 98 3.62 15.66 16.52
C PHE A 98 4.13 14.94 17.78
N ASN A 99 3.29 14.83 18.80
CA ASN A 99 3.60 13.97 19.95
C ASN A 99 3.67 12.50 19.50
N PHE A 100 4.26 11.63 20.32
CA PHE A 100 4.55 10.24 19.95
C PHE A 100 3.29 9.45 19.58
N ILE A 101 2.22 9.57 20.37
CA ILE A 101 0.97 8.81 20.16
C ILE A 101 0.29 9.22 18.86
N ASN A 102 0.17 10.53 18.59
CA ASN A 102 -0.43 11.01 17.34
C ASN A 102 0.41 10.61 16.12
N TRP A 103 1.73 10.65 16.24
CA TRP A 103 2.63 10.23 15.18
C TRP A 103 2.43 8.74 14.83
N ILE A 104 2.40 7.84 15.85
CA ILE A 104 2.15 6.41 15.62
C ILE A 104 0.76 6.17 15.04
N ALA A 105 -0.26 6.85 15.51
CA ALA A 105 -1.62 6.73 14.96
C ALA A 105 -1.67 7.14 13.47
N MET A 106 -0.96 8.21 13.09
CA MET A 106 -0.86 8.63 11.69
C MET A 106 -0.05 7.65 10.83
N LEU A 107 1.04 7.09 11.36
CA LEU A 107 1.82 6.05 10.68
C LEU A 107 0.95 4.83 10.37
N PHE A 108 0.23 4.34 11.37
CA PHE A 108 -0.66 3.19 11.23
C PHE A 108 -1.77 3.45 10.20
N SER A 109 -2.42 4.61 10.28
CA SER A 109 -3.47 5.00 9.33
C SER A 109 -2.99 5.12 7.88
N ALA A 110 -1.72 5.46 7.66
CA ALA A 110 -1.16 5.61 6.31
C ALA A 110 -0.78 4.28 5.65
N GLY A 111 -0.35 3.32 6.43
CA GLY A 111 0.16 2.04 5.92
C GLY A 111 -0.86 0.92 5.91
N LEU A 112 -1.97 1.08 6.62
CA LEU A 112 -3.08 0.15 6.60
C LEU A 112 -4.20 0.72 5.73
N GLY A 113 -4.57 -0.04 4.74
CA GLY A 113 -5.63 0.31 3.82
C GLY A 113 -6.64 -0.83 3.68
N ILE A 114 -7.35 -0.80 2.56
CA ILE A 114 -8.33 -1.80 2.16
C ILE A 114 -7.74 -3.23 2.19
N GLY A 115 -6.46 -3.36 1.81
CA GLY A 115 -5.80 -4.66 1.71
C GLY A 115 -5.83 -5.47 3.01
N VAL A 116 -5.64 -4.83 4.17
CA VAL A 116 -5.71 -5.53 5.46
C VAL A 116 -7.12 -6.11 5.71
N LEU A 117 -8.18 -5.37 5.41
CA LEU A 117 -9.55 -5.88 5.54
C LEU A 117 -9.83 -7.00 4.53
N PHE A 118 -9.31 -6.87 3.30
CA PHE A 118 -9.49 -7.86 2.25
C PHE A 118 -8.80 -9.19 2.58
N TYR A 119 -7.54 -9.14 3.03
CA TYR A 119 -6.70 -10.32 3.17
C TYR A 119 -6.62 -10.88 4.59
N SER A 120 -7.10 -10.19 5.64
CA SER A 120 -6.96 -10.67 7.03
C SER A 120 -7.64 -12.02 7.33
N VAL A 121 -8.66 -12.36 6.55
CA VAL A 121 -9.35 -13.66 6.58
C VAL A 121 -8.91 -14.52 5.40
N ALA A 122 -8.91 -13.93 4.20
CA ALA A 122 -8.65 -14.63 2.95
C ALA A 122 -7.28 -15.28 2.91
N GLU A 123 -6.23 -14.55 3.29
CA GLU A 123 -4.86 -15.02 3.13
C GLU A 123 -4.51 -16.21 4.03
N PRO A 124 -4.70 -16.17 5.37
CA PRO A 124 -4.38 -17.31 6.21
C PRO A 124 -5.17 -18.57 5.83
N VAL A 125 -6.42 -18.44 5.39
CA VAL A 125 -7.24 -19.57 4.95
C VAL A 125 -6.79 -20.08 3.58
N SER A 126 -6.44 -19.21 2.64
CA SER A 126 -5.89 -19.62 1.34
C SER A 126 -4.57 -20.37 1.49
N HIS A 127 -3.70 -19.93 2.40
CA HIS A 127 -2.45 -20.64 2.69
C HIS A 127 -2.72 -21.99 3.34
N LEU A 128 -3.63 -22.05 4.32
CA LEU A 128 -4.00 -23.26 5.02
C LEU A 128 -4.50 -24.36 4.08
N SER A 129 -5.26 -23.99 3.04
CA SER A 129 -5.84 -24.91 2.07
C SER A 129 -4.96 -25.16 0.83
N SER A 130 -3.81 -24.52 0.71
CA SER A 130 -2.96 -24.58 -0.47
C SER A 130 -2.22 -25.91 -0.58
N SER A 131 -2.53 -26.71 -1.60
CA SER A 131 -1.76 -27.92 -1.93
C SER A 131 -0.33 -27.63 -2.41
N ALA A 132 -0.05 -26.40 -2.80
CA ALA A 132 1.28 -25.96 -3.23
C ALA A 132 2.26 -25.77 -2.07
N LEU A 133 1.76 -25.64 -0.84
CA LEU A 133 2.56 -25.41 0.36
C LEU A 133 2.80 -26.66 1.19
N PHE A 134 1.95 -27.68 1.05
CA PHE A 134 1.95 -28.81 1.95
C PHE A 134 1.95 -30.14 1.19
N GLU A 135 2.78 -31.07 1.65
CA GLU A 135 2.71 -32.46 1.25
C GLU A 135 1.50 -33.16 1.88
N GLU A 136 1.09 -34.30 1.31
CA GLU A 136 0.05 -35.12 1.90
C GLU A 136 0.48 -35.60 3.30
N GLY A 137 -0.45 -35.51 4.26
CA GLY A 137 -0.22 -35.96 5.63
C GLY A 137 0.32 -34.92 6.61
N VAL A 138 0.61 -33.70 6.15
CA VAL A 138 0.96 -32.59 7.07
C VAL A 138 -0.23 -32.27 7.97
N SER A 139 0.00 -32.17 9.27
CA SER A 139 -1.04 -31.94 10.26
C SER A 139 -1.70 -30.56 10.10
N PHE A 140 -2.95 -30.44 10.54
CA PHE A 140 -3.67 -29.15 10.52
C PHE A 140 -2.90 -28.07 11.29
N ASN A 141 -2.31 -28.41 12.44
CA ASN A 141 -1.59 -27.44 13.27
C ASN A 141 -0.35 -26.88 12.55
N GLU A 142 0.44 -27.74 11.89
CA GLU A 142 1.60 -27.30 11.12
C GLU A 142 1.18 -26.39 9.95
N ARG A 143 0.09 -26.75 9.28
CA ARG A 143 -0.48 -25.93 8.20
C ARG A 143 -0.96 -24.58 8.71
N ALA A 144 -1.67 -24.53 9.84
CA ALA A 144 -2.16 -23.31 10.46
C ALA A 144 -1.01 -22.39 10.88
N THR A 145 0.01 -22.94 11.54
CA THR A 145 1.19 -22.18 11.97
C THR A 145 1.96 -21.59 10.79
N LEU A 146 2.22 -22.40 9.73
CA LEU A 146 2.92 -21.88 8.55
C LEU A 146 2.07 -20.82 7.82
N SER A 147 0.77 -21.00 7.71
CA SER A 147 -0.14 -20.06 7.07
C SER A 147 -0.11 -18.68 7.75
N MET A 148 -0.15 -18.67 9.09
CA MET A 148 -0.01 -17.42 9.85
C MET A 148 1.38 -16.80 9.74
N ASN A 149 2.44 -17.61 9.72
CA ASN A 149 3.82 -17.13 9.55
C ASN A 149 4.02 -16.45 8.19
N LEU A 150 3.46 -17.00 7.11
CA LEU A 150 3.48 -16.40 5.78
C LEU A 150 2.68 -15.10 5.75
N THR A 151 1.52 -15.08 6.38
CA THR A 151 0.71 -13.86 6.52
C THR A 151 1.48 -12.77 7.29
N PHE A 152 2.17 -13.12 8.38
CA PHE A 152 3.04 -12.18 9.10
C PHE A 152 4.23 -11.70 8.25
N LEU A 153 4.81 -12.58 7.43
CA LEU A 153 5.89 -12.24 6.51
C LEU A 153 5.47 -11.18 5.50
N HIS A 154 4.28 -11.34 4.92
CA HIS A 154 3.79 -10.45 3.86
C HIS A 154 3.40 -9.06 4.38
N TRP A 155 2.86 -8.96 5.59
CA TRP A 155 2.30 -7.71 6.15
C TRP A 155 3.20 -7.06 7.21
N GLY A 156 4.23 -7.75 7.67
CA GLY A 156 5.08 -7.32 8.78
C GLY A 156 6.31 -6.53 8.36
N PHE A 157 7.45 -6.88 8.94
CA PHE A 157 8.69 -6.11 8.90
C PHE A 157 9.17 -5.73 7.50
N HIS A 158 9.02 -6.60 6.50
CA HIS A 158 9.49 -6.34 5.14
C HIS A 158 8.69 -5.21 4.47
N ALA A 159 7.36 -5.24 4.57
CA ALA A 159 6.48 -4.19 4.06
C ALA A 159 6.86 -2.81 4.63
N TRP A 160 6.98 -2.75 5.96
CA TRP A 160 7.29 -1.50 6.66
C TRP A 160 8.74 -1.06 6.48
N ALA A 161 9.68 -1.97 6.25
CA ALA A 161 11.06 -1.63 5.90
C ALA A 161 11.16 -0.99 4.51
N ILE A 162 10.40 -1.48 3.53
CA ILE A 162 10.30 -0.86 2.20
C ILE A 162 9.81 0.59 2.32
N TYR A 163 8.73 0.82 3.08
CA TYR A 163 8.23 2.17 3.37
C TYR A 163 9.24 3.00 4.17
N GLY A 164 9.91 2.39 5.14
CA GLY A 164 10.91 3.03 6.00
C GLY A 164 12.11 3.57 5.22
N VAL A 165 12.66 2.79 4.29
CA VAL A 165 13.78 3.23 3.46
C VAL A 165 13.39 4.41 2.58
N VAL A 166 12.27 4.32 1.87
CA VAL A 166 11.80 5.38 0.97
C VAL A 166 11.41 6.63 1.75
N GLY A 167 10.70 6.46 2.88
CA GLY A 167 10.34 7.55 3.78
C GLY A 167 11.56 8.25 4.39
N LEU A 168 12.57 7.50 4.80
CA LEU A 168 13.81 8.06 5.32
C LEU A 168 14.57 8.84 4.24
N CYS A 169 14.59 8.35 3.00
CA CYS A 169 15.14 9.11 1.87
C CYS A 169 14.38 10.44 1.70
N PHE A 170 13.06 10.44 1.62
CA PHE A 170 12.30 11.68 1.52
C PHE A 170 12.59 12.64 2.68
N ALA A 171 12.52 12.14 3.92
CA ALA A 171 12.73 12.96 5.11
C ALA A 171 14.13 13.57 5.15
N TYR A 172 15.18 12.77 4.93
CA TYR A 172 16.54 13.25 5.01
C TYR A 172 16.88 14.22 3.88
N PHE A 173 16.55 13.89 2.63
CA PHE A 173 16.84 14.77 1.49
C PHE A 173 16.03 16.06 1.54
N ALA A 174 14.79 16.03 2.03
CA ALA A 174 13.99 17.23 2.14
C ALA A 174 14.37 18.09 3.37
N PHE A 175 14.41 17.49 4.54
CA PHE A 175 14.56 18.26 5.78
C PHE A 175 16.00 18.66 6.07
N ASN A 176 16.97 17.75 5.83
CA ASN A 176 18.38 18.03 6.15
C ASN A 176 19.14 18.67 5.00
N LEU A 177 18.72 18.42 3.73
CA LEU A 177 19.41 18.95 2.55
C LEU A 177 18.58 20.01 1.78
N GLY A 178 17.38 20.35 2.25
CA GLY A 178 16.51 21.37 1.63
C GLY A 178 16.04 21.04 0.21
N ARG A 179 15.95 19.75 -0.13
CA ARG A 179 15.57 19.30 -1.49
C ARG A 179 14.07 19.12 -1.63
N PRO A 180 13.52 19.23 -2.85
CA PRO A 180 12.10 18.97 -3.09
C PRO A 180 11.67 17.56 -2.67
N PHE A 181 10.40 17.40 -2.24
CA PHE A 181 9.78 16.11 -1.99
C PHE A 181 9.51 15.35 -3.30
N ARG A 182 10.58 14.95 -3.98
CA ARG A 182 10.57 14.18 -5.23
C ARG A 182 11.56 13.04 -5.13
N VAL A 183 11.24 11.94 -5.79
CA VAL A 183 12.15 10.79 -5.86
C VAL A 183 13.46 11.16 -6.56
N SER A 184 13.40 12.00 -7.58
CA SER A 184 14.59 12.52 -8.27
C SER A 184 15.55 13.28 -7.35
N SER A 185 15.10 13.82 -6.21
CA SER A 185 15.96 14.48 -5.22
C SER A 185 16.97 13.53 -4.58
N PHE A 186 16.70 12.22 -4.56
CA PHE A 186 17.61 11.19 -4.04
C PHE A 186 18.85 10.98 -4.92
N PHE A 187 18.80 11.46 -6.17
CA PHE A 187 19.81 11.24 -7.21
C PHE A 187 20.67 12.47 -7.51
N LEU A 188 20.40 13.59 -6.88
CA LEU A 188 21.23 14.78 -7.04
C LEU A 188 22.63 14.50 -6.48
N ASP A 189 23.69 14.97 -7.15
CA ASP A 189 25.12 14.72 -6.87
C ASP A 189 25.55 13.24 -7.07
N THR A 190 24.93 12.50 -7.98
CA THR A 190 25.21 11.06 -8.20
C THR A 190 25.59 10.70 -9.62
N GLY A 191 25.70 11.69 -10.53
CA GLY A 191 25.92 11.47 -11.96
C GLY A 191 24.65 11.19 -12.78
N LEU A 192 23.49 10.98 -12.13
CA LEU A 192 22.16 10.88 -12.76
C LEU A 192 21.43 12.24 -12.75
N GLU A 193 22.19 13.31 -13.00
CA GLU A 193 21.70 14.69 -12.78
C GLU A 193 21.08 15.31 -14.02
N SER A 194 21.04 14.57 -15.15
CA SER A 194 20.42 15.13 -16.37
C SER A 194 18.96 15.48 -16.09
N ALA A 195 18.48 16.52 -16.73
CA ALA A 195 17.07 16.94 -16.59
C ALA A 195 16.10 15.81 -16.96
N TRP A 196 16.47 14.97 -17.94
CA TRP A 196 15.65 13.86 -18.39
C TRP A 196 15.69 12.66 -17.43
N SER A 197 16.86 12.26 -16.88
CA SER A 197 16.92 11.17 -15.89
C SER A 197 16.08 11.47 -14.67
N ARG A 198 16.07 12.73 -14.20
CA ARG A 198 15.20 13.16 -13.10
C ARG A 198 13.71 13.04 -13.43
N VAL A 199 13.31 13.43 -14.63
CA VAL A 199 11.91 13.31 -15.08
C VAL A 199 11.52 11.83 -15.15
N ILE A 200 12.36 10.97 -15.73
CA ILE A 200 12.08 9.53 -15.87
C ILE A 200 11.87 8.88 -14.49
N VAL A 201 12.76 9.13 -13.53
CA VAL A 201 12.64 8.57 -12.17
C VAL A 201 11.36 9.02 -11.47
N ASP A 202 11.00 10.31 -11.57
CA ASP A 202 9.77 10.82 -10.98
C ASP A 202 8.52 10.27 -11.68
N VAL A 203 8.55 10.10 -13.01
CA VAL A 203 7.45 9.47 -13.76
C VAL A 203 7.25 8.01 -13.31
N PHE A 204 8.31 7.22 -13.14
CA PHE A 204 8.18 5.87 -12.61
C PHE A 204 7.58 5.84 -11.20
N ALA A 205 7.96 6.79 -10.33
CA ALA A 205 7.37 6.91 -8.99
C ALA A 205 5.87 7.28 -9.04
N ILE A 206 5.48 8.16 -9.96
CA ILE A 206 4.08 8.53 -10.19
C ILE A 206 3.28 7.31 -10.68
N LEU A 207 3.80 6.58 -11.68
CA LEU A 207 3.15 5.38 -12.21
C LEU A 207 3.01 4.31 -11.11
N ALA A 208 4.08 4.03 -10.34
CA ALA A 208 4.03 3.10 -9.22
C ALA A 208 2.94 3.49 -8.21
N THR A 209 2.90 4.76 -7.80
CA THR A 209 1.86 5.29 -6.89
C THR A 209 0.46 5.08 -7.46
N VAL A 210 0.24 5.45 -8.72
CA VAL A 210 -1.08 5.40 -9.36
C VAL A 210 -1.58 3.96 -9.49
N PHE A 211 -0.75 3.06 -10.02
CA PHE A 211 -1.12 1.65 -10.16
C PHE A 211 -1.25 0.95 -8.81
N GLY A 212 -0.37 1.24 -7.87
CA GLY A 212 -0.45 0.70 -6.51
C GLY A 212 -1.74 1.07 -5.78
N ILE A 213 -2.16 2.33 -5.86
CA ILE A 213 -3.42 2.78 -5.25
C ILE A 213 -4.63 2.23 -6.02
N ALA A 214 -4.60 2.25 -7.36
CA ALA A 214 -5.69 1.72 -8.18
C ALA A 214 -5.95 0.23 -7.91
N THR A 215 -4.91 -0.56 -7.62
CA THR A 215 -5.05 -1.95 -7.18
C THR A 215 -5.86 -2.06 -5.90
N SER A 216 -5.55 -1.26 -4.88
CA SER A 216 -6.31 -1.24 -3.63
C SER A 216 -7.76 -0.81 -3.85
N LEU A 217 -7.98 0.19 -4.72
CA LEU A 217 -9.32 0.66 -5.06
C LEU A 217 -10.14 -0.43 -5.77
N GLY A 218 -9.50 -1.18 -6.69
CA GLY A 218 -10.14 -2.31 -7.36
C GLY A 218 -10.56 -3.41 -6.40
N LEU A 219 -9.63 -3.83 -5.52
CA LEU A 219 -9.90 -4.84 -4.48
C LEU A 219 -11.05 -4.39 -3.56
N GLY A 220 -11.02 -3.16 -3.07
CA GLY A 220 -12.07 -2.64 -2.20
C GLY A 220 -13.44 -2.54 -2.88
N ALA A 221 -13.48 -2.12 -4.14
CA ALA A 221 -14.74 -2.04 -4.88
C ALA A 221 -15.35 -3.43 -5.13
N THR A 222 -14.54 -4.43 -5.44
CA THR A 222 -14.99 -5.81 -5.57
C THR A 222 -15.56 -6.32 -4.25
N GLN A 223 -14.85 -6.09 -3.14
CA GLN A 223 -15.30 -6.50 -1.81
C GLN A 223 -16.60 -5.79 -1.40
N ILE A 224 -16.77 -4.48 -1.69
CA ILE A 224 -18.03 -3.77 -1.45
C ILE A 224 -19.18 -4.39 -2.28
N SER A 225 -18.94 -4.67 -3.57
CA SER A 225 -19.94 -5.29 -4.45
C SER A 225 -20.43 -6.61 -3.89
N THR A 226 -19.51 -7.46 -3.46
CA THR A 226 -19.82 -8.74 -2.80
C THR A 226 -20.56 -8.54 -1.46
N GLY A 227 -20.13 -7.59 -0.65
CA GLY A 227 -20.78 -7.29 0.62
C GLY A 227 -22.22 -6.79 0.48
N LEU A 228 -22.51 -6.00 -0.56
CA LEU A 228 -23.88 -5.58 -0.86
C LEU A 228 -24.77 -6.77 -1.28
N GLN A 229 -24.21 -7.78 -1.93
CA GLN A 229 -24.91 -9.02 -2.23
C GLN A 229 -25.22 -9.82 -0.97
N TYR A 230 -24.26 -9.94 -0.04
CA TYR A 230 -24.48 -10.62 1.25
C TYR A 230 -25.51 -9.92 2.15
N LEU A 231 -25.75 -8.64 1.93
CA LEU A 231 -26.80 -7.87 2.61
C LEU A 231 -28.14 -7.86 1.86
N ASP A 232 -28.26 -8.60 0.76
CA ASP A 232 -29.45 -8.61 -0.13
C ASP A 232 -29.83 -7.21 -0.65
N ILE A 233 -28.86 -6.28 -0.75
CA ILE A 233 -29.08 -4.91 -1.24
C ILE A 233 -28.97 -4.86 -2.76
N ALA A 234 -27.97 -5.54 -3.35
CA ALA A 234 -27.74 -5.57 -4.78
C ALA A 234 -26.97 -6.83 -5.18
N ASN A 235 -27.27 -7.38 -6.37
CA ASN A 235 -26.47 -8.48 -6.91
C ASN A 235 -25.07 -8.02 -7.28
N SER A 236 -24.07 -8.82 -6.95
CA SER A 236 -22.69 -8.57 -7.38
C SER A 236 -22.61 -8.67 -8.91
N SER A 237 -22.06 -7.64 -9.53
CA SER A 237 -21.85 -7.60 -10.97
C SER A 237 -20.71 -6.64 -11.31
N PHE A 238 -20.07 -6.88 -12.44
CA PHE A 238 -19.02 -5.97 -12.92
C PHE A 238 -19.52 -4.52 -13.05
N LEU A 239 -20.70 -4.31 -13.63
CA LEU A 239 -21.29 -2.98 -13.76
C LEU A 239 -21.61 -2.34 -12.40
N GLY A 240 -22.08 -3.13 -11.44
CA GLY A 240 -22.27 -2.71 -10.06
C GLY A 240 -20.94 -2.23 -9.43
N THR A 241 -19.87 -2.98 -9.61
CA THR A 241 -18.53 -2.61 -9.14
C THR A 241 -18.04 -1.30 -9.78
N VAL A 242 -18.29 -1.08 -11.07
CA VAL A 242 -17.98 0.17 -11.76
C VAL A 242 -18.72 1.35 -11.12
N TRP A 243 -20.03 1.21 -10.84
CA TRP A 243 -20.81 2.25 -10.17
C TRP A 243 -20.30 2.55 -8.75
N ILE A 244 -19.87 1.51 -8.03
CA ILE A 244 -19.24 1.67 -6.72
C ILE A 244 -17.96 2.52 -6.84
N ILE A 245 -17.07 2.22 -7.79
CA ILE A 245 -15.85 3.00 -8.02
C ILE A 245 -16.19 4.45 -8.36
N ILE A 246 -17.14 4.68 -9.24
CA ILE A 246 -17.59 6.04 -9.62
C ILE A 246 -18.11 6.78 -8.40
N PHE A 247 -19.00 6.17 -7.62
CA PHE A 247 -19.57 6.78 -6.42
C PHE A 247 -18.50 7.16 -5.40
N ILE A 248 -17.59 6.24 -5.11
CA ILE A 248 -16.52 6.50 -4.13
C ILE A 248 -15.50 7.51 -4.68
N THR A 249 -15.23 7.49 -5.98
CA THR A 249 -14.40 8.53 -6.61
C THR A 249 -15.01 9.92 -6.44
N ILE A 250 -16.33 10.05 -6.57
CA ILE A 250 -17.05 11.31 -6.29
C ILE A 250 -16.90 11.71 -4.82
N LEU A 251 -17.04 10.79 -3.88
CA LEU A 251 -16.79 11.06 -2.45
C LEU A 251 -15.34 11.50 -2.21
N GLY A 252 -14.37 10.85 -2.85
CA GLY A 252 -12.96 11.25 -2.82
C GLY A 252 -12.74 12.66 -3.38
N LEU A 253 -13.39 13.01 -4.47
CA LEU A 253 -13.34 14.38 -5.03
C LEU A 253 -13.91 15.42 -4.07
N ILE A 254 -15.01 15.11 -3.39
CA ILE A 254 -15.59 15.99 -2.36
C ILE A 254 -14.56 16.18 -1.23
N SER A 255 -13.91 15.12 -0.76
CA SER A 255 -12.85 15.19 0.24
C SER A 255 -11.68 16.04 -0.21
N VAL A 256 -11.21 15.87 -1.45
CA VAL A 256 -10.15 16.67 -2.08
C VAL A 256 -10.48 18.17 -2.06
N VAL A 257 -11.72 18.52 -2.37
CA VAL A 257 -12.17 19.93 -2.43
C VAL A 257 -12.32 20.53 -1.04
N LEU A 258 -12.79 19.74 -0.05
CA LEU A 258 -12.93 20.19 1.35
C LEU A 258 -11.59 20.38 2.07
N GLY A 259 -10.52 19.77 1.57
CA GLY A 259 -9.14 19.94 2.04
C GLY A 259 -8.76 19.03 3.23
N LEU A 260 -7.46 18.98 3.51
CA LEU A 260 -6.81 18.05 4.45
C LEU A 260 -7.37 18.07 5.88
N ASN A 261 -7.69 19.24 6.41
CA ASN A 261 -8.06 19.37 7.82
C ASN A 261 -9.51 18.95 8.13
N ALA A 262 -10.42 19.08 7.18
CA ALA A 262 -11.85 18.83 7.39
C ALA A 262 -12.26 17.41 6.92
N GLY A 263 -11.65 16.90 5.85
CA GLY A 263 -11.97 15.61 5.23
C GLY A 263 -11.10 14.47 5.78
N ILE A 264 -9.84 14.40 5.37
CA ILE A 264 -8.95 13.26 5.61
C ILE A 264 -8.78 12.96 7.10
N LYS A 265 -8.50 13.97 7.93
CA LYS A 265 -8.21 13.76 9.35
C LYS A 265 -9.38 13.14 10.10
N ARG A 266 -10.60 13.66 9.90
CA ARG A 266 -11.80 13.14 10.60
C ARG A 266 -12.16 11.74 10.11
N LEU A 267 -12.05 11.52 8.82
CA LEU A 267 -12.36 10.22 8.20
C LEU A 267 -11.35 9.15 8.63
N SER A 268 -10.05 9.48 8.68
CA SER A 268 -9.02 8.58 9.20
C SER A 268 -9.23 8.24 10.68
N GLN A 269 -9.61 9.22 11.52
CA GLN A 269 -9.95 8.96 12.92
C GLN A 269 -11.16 8.03 13.05
N PHE A 270 -12.19 8.25 12.24
CA PHE A 270 -13.37 7.38 12.20
C PHE A 270 -12.99 5.95 11.79
N ASN A 271 -12.16 5.78 10.74
CA ASN A 271 -11.67 4.47 10.32
C ASN A 271 -10.94 3.74 11.44
N MET A 272 -10.05 4.43 12.16
CA MET A 272 -9.29 3.83 13.26
C MET A 272 -10.19 3.37 14.41
N ILE A 273 -11.21 4.17 14.75
CA ILE A 273 -12.20 3.79 15.77
C ILE A 273 -12.97 2.56 15.30
N LEU A 274 -13.43 2.55 14.05
CA LEU A 274 -14.20 1.44 13.48
C LEU A 274 -13.36 0.15 13.41
N CYS A 275 -12.11 0.24 12.97
CA CYS A 275 -11.17 -0.88 13.02
C CYS A 275 -10.98 -1.41 14.44
N GLY A 276 -10.80 -0.52 15.42
CA GLY A 276 -10.70 -0.91 16.83
C GLY A 276 -11.96 -1.63 17.34
N CYS A 277 -13.15 -1.13 16.97
CA CYS A 277 -14.41 -1.78 17.30
C CYS A 277 -14.51 -3.17 16.67
N PHE A 278 -14.12 -3.33 15.40
CA PHE A 278 -14.07 -4.64 14.74
C PHE A 278 -13.13 -5.60 15.46
N LEU A 279 -11.90 -5.15 15.73
CA LEU A 279 -10.91 -5.97 16.42
C LEU A 279 -11.42 -6.48 17.76
N ILE A 280 -11.99 -5.58 18.57
CA ILE A 280 -12.55 -5.90 19.89
C ILE A 280 -13.74 -6.86 19.75
N THR A 281 -14.63 -6.63 18.78
CA THR A 281 -15.81 -7.48 18.57
C THR A 281 -15.39 -8.92 18.20
N ILE A 282 -14.51 -9.08 17.21
CA ILE A 282 -14.03 -10.40 16.80
C ILE A 282 -13.27 -11.08 17.94
N PHE A 283 -12.47 -10.34 18.69
CA PHE A 283 -11.74 -10.89 19.84
C PHE A 283 -12.67 -11.37 20.95
N LEU A 284 -13.70 -10.59 21.33
CA LEU A 284 -14.58 -10.91 22.45
C LEU A 284 -15.64 -11.97 22.12
N PHE A 285 -16.17 -11.96 20.90
CA PHE A 285 -17.23 -12.89 20.48
C PHE A 285 -16.71 -14.10 19.68
N GLY A 286 -15.45 -14.09 19.31
CA GLY A 286 -14.77 -15.20 18.65
C GLY A 286 -14.14 -16.19 19.64
N PRO A 287 -13.30 -17.09 19.13
CA PRO A 287 -12.60 -18.09 19.94
C PRO A 287 -11.39 -17.47 20.66
N THR A 288 -11.65 -16.62 21.65
CA THR A 288 -10.64 -15.78 22.35
C THR A 288 -9.44 -16.59 22.85
N GLY A 289 -9.65 -17.76 23.46
CA GLY A 289 -8.58 -18.64 23.93
C GLY A 289 -7.68 -19.08 22.76
N TYR A 290 -8.27 -19.59 21.69
CA TYR A 290 -7.55 -20.00 20.49
C TYR A 290 -6.78 -18.84 19.83
N ILE A 291 -7.37 -17.64 19.82
CA ILE A 291 -6.71 -16.44 19.29
C ILE A 291 -5.45 -16.12 20.11
N LEU A 292 -5.53 -16.16 21.45
CA LEU A 292 -4.40 -15.87 22.34
C LEU A 292 -3.30 -16.92 22.25
N ASP A 293 -3.67 -18.20 22.31
CA ASP A 293 -2.73 -19.31 22.15
C ASP A 293 -2.03 -19.25 20.81
N GLY A 294 -2.80 -19.06 19.72
CA GLY A 294 -2.29 -18.90 18.37
C GLY A 294 -1.39 -17.68 18.21
N PHE A 295 -1.69 -16.54 18.85
CA PHE A 295 -0.81 -15.36 18.83
C PHE A 295 0.58 -15.68 19.37
N VAL A 296 0.65 -16.33 20.55
CA VAL A 296 1.94 -16.67 21.19
C VAL A 296 2.72 -17.66 20.33
N GLU A 297 2.06 -18.71 19.85
CA GLU A 297 2.68 -19.74 19.02
C GLU A 297 3.15 -19.19 17.67
N ASN A 298 2.30 -18.40 16.98
CA ASN A 298 2.63 -17.84 15.69
C ASN A 298 3.79 -16.84 15.74
N VAL A 299 3.86 -15.98 16.77
CA VAL A 299 4.98 -15.07 16.97
C VAL A 299 6.27 -15.84 17.24
N GLY A 300 6.24 -16.86 18.09
CA GLY A 300 7.40 -17.71 18.38
C GLY A 300 7.90 -18.43 17.14
N SER A 301 7.01 -19.10 16.42
CA SER A 301 7.32 -19.81 15.17
C SER A 301 7.81 -18.86 14.07
N TYR A 302 7.20 -17.66 13.92
CA TYR A 302 7.63 -16.66 12.95
C TYR A 302 9.06 -16.20 13.21
N ILE A 303 9.42 -15.91 14.46
CA ILE A 303 10.78 -15.51 14.83
C ILE A 303 11.77 -16.65 14.55
N GLN A 304 11.42 -17.89 14.93
CA GLN A 304 12.26 -19.06 14.70
C GLN A 304 12.54 -19.30 13.22
N ASN A 305 11.52 -19.16 12.36
CA ASN A 305 11.59 -19.47 10.93
C ASN A 305 11.84 -18.24 10.05
N PHE A 306 12.05 -17.08 10.65
CA PHE A 306 12.09 -15.80 9.95
C PHE A 306 13.06 -15.78 8.75
N ILE A 307 14.29 -16.26 8.94
CA ILE A 307 15.30 -16.24 7.88
C ILE A 307 14.91 -17.17 6.75
N SER A 308 14.51 -18.40 7.05
CA SER A 308 14.12 -19.40 6.03
C SER A 308 12.90 -18.92 5.22
N LEU A 309 11.89 -18.35 5.88
CA LEU A 309 10.70 -17.83 5.22
C LEU A 309 11.04 -16.61 4.33
N SER A 310 11.82 -15.67 4.86
CA SER A 310 12.13 -14.42 4.16
C SER A 310 13.08 -14.59 2.98
N THR A 311 13.89 -15.65 2.96
CA THR A 311 14.84 -15.94 1.88
C THR A 311 14.38 -17.04 0.93
N ASN A 312 13.18 -17.58 1.14
CA ASN A 312 12.61 -18.57 0.24
C ASN A 312 12.29 -17.94 -1.13
N VAL A 313 12.91 -18.46 -2.18
CA VAL A 313 12.69 -18.06 -3.58
C VAL A 313 12.07 -19.18 -4.41
N ASN A 314 11.65 -20.26 -3.76
CA ASN A 314 11.03 -21.42 -4.40
C ASN A 314 11.91 -22.09 -5.49
N ALA A 315 13.24 -22.05 -5.31
CA ALA A 315 14.23 -22.43 -6.34
C ALA A 315 14.18 -23.91 -6.77
N TYR A 316 13.57 -24.76 -5.95
CA TYR A 316 13.54 -26.22 -6.14
C TYR A 316 12.11 -26.77 -6.30
N SER A 317 11.14 -25.90 -6.57
CA SER A 317 9.73 -26.26 -6.74
C SER A 317 9.17 -25.61 -8.00
N ASP A 318 8.28 -26.30 -8.69
CA ASP A 318 7.55 -25.80 -9.87
C ASP A 318 6.25 -25.08 -9.48
N SER A 319 6.04 -24.78 -8.18
CA SER A 319 4.84 -24.12 -7.69
C SER A 319 4.82 -22.62 -7.98
N ASP A 320 3.73 -22.12 -8.53
CA ASP A 320 3.50 -20.68 -8.76
C ASP A 320 3.04 -19.92 -7.50
N TRP A 321 2.95 -20.58 -6.35
CA TRP A 321 2.45 -19.96 -5.10
C TRP A 321 3.22 -18.69 -4.73
N GLN A 322 4.56 -18.75 -4.80
CA GLN A 322 5.41 -17.60 -4.48
C GLN A 322 5.17 -16.41 -5.39
N ASN A 323 4.91 -16.67 -6.66
CA ASN A 323 4.61 -15.66 -7.68
C ASN A 323 3.28 -14.96 -7.39
N ALA A 324 2.28 -15.75 -6.98
CA ALA A 324 0.94 -15.27 -6.68
C ALA A 324 0.84 -14.48 -5.36
N TRP A 325 1.71 -14.79 -4.39
CA TRP A 325 1.62 -14.24 -3.03
C TRP A 325 2.81 -13.36 -2.66
N THR A 326 3.96 -13.93 -2.33
CA THR A 326 5.10 -13.15 -1.79
C THR A 326 5.59 -12.08 -2.75
N LEU A 327 5.74 -12.41 -4.05
CA LEU A 327 6.20 -11.44 -5.05
C LEU A 327 5.16 -10.35 -5.31
N PHE A 328 3.88 -10.73 -5.38
CA PHE A 328 2.79 -9.77 -5.48
C PHE A 328 2.82 -8.77 -4.31
N TYR A 329 2.87 -9.24 -3.07
CA TYR A 329 2.90 -8.37 -1.90
C TYR A 329 4.11 -7.45 -1.90
N TYR A 330 5.32 -7.98 -2.10
CA TYR A 330 6.51 -7.14 -2.07
C TYR A 330 6.50 -6.09 -3.18
N CYS A 331 6.07 -6.45 -4.39
CA CYS A 331 5.91 -5.49 -5.46
C CYS A 331 4.82 -4.45 -5.16
N TRP A 332 3.73 -4.84 -4.51
CA TRP A 332 2.69 -3.92 -4.07
C TRP A 332 3.25 -2.90 -3.07
N TRP A 333 4.01 -3.36 -2.09
CA TRP A 333 4.67 -2.46 -1.14
C TRP A 333 5.69 -1.54 -1.81
N PHE A 334 6.47 -2.03 -2.77
CA PHE A 334 7.36 -1.18 -3.57
C PHE A 334 6.58 -0.14 -4.37
N ALA A 335 5.49 -0.51 -5.03
CA ALA A 335 4.65 0.40 -5.79
C ALA A 335 3.98 1.47 -4.88
N TRP A 336 3.60 1.09 -3.66
CA TRP A 336 3.02 2.01 -2.66
C TRP A 336 4.06 2.91 -1.98
N SER A 337 5.31 2.51 -1.96
CA SER A 337 6.33 3.17 -1.15
C SER A 337 6.60 4.64 -1.50
N PRO A 338 6.47 5.14 -2.74
CA PRO A 338 6.56 6.58 -3.00
C PRO A 338 5.46 7.37 -2.29
N PHE A 339 4.24 6.84 -2.30
CA PHE A 339 3.08 7.44 -1.64
C PHE A 339 3.21 7.41 -0.11
N VAL A 340 3.33 6.22 0.45
CA VAL A 340 3.41 6.03 1.91
C VAL A 340 4.68 6.64 2.47
N GLY A 341 5.82 6.48 1.79
CA GLY A 341 7.10 7.04 2.22
C GLY A 341 7.11 8.56 2.27
N LEU A 342 6.49 9.23 1.29
CA LEU A 342 6.36 10.69 1.32
C LEU A 342 5.48 11.15 2.47
N PHE A 343 4.35 10.47 2.72
CA PHE A 343 3.47 10.77 3.84
C PHE A 343 4.19 10.58 5.18
N ILE A 344 4.85 9.44 5.38
CA ILE A 344 5.63 9.12 6.58
C ILE A 344 6.71 10.19 6.81
N ALA A 345 7.42 10.59 5.76
CA ALA A 345 8.43 11.65 5.84
C ALA A 345 7.83 12.94 6.39
N ARG A 346 6.71 13.41 5.82
CA ARG A 346 6.06 14.67 6.23
C ARG A 346 5.71 14.74 7.70
N ILE A 347 5.25 13.64 8.29
CA ILE A 347 4.84 13.61 9.69
C ILE A 347 5.99 13.32 10.67
N SER A 348 7.22 13.09 10.15
CA SER A 348 8.36 12.64 10.97
C SER A 348 9.43 13.73 11.18
N TYR A 349 9.14 14.99 10.85
CA TYR A 349 10.05 16.11 11.14
C TYR A 349 10.43 16.13 12.62
N GLY A 350 11.71 16.39 12.90
CA GLY A 350 12.25 16.46 14.25
C GLY A 350 12.51 15.12 14.95
N ARG A 351 12.19 13.96 14.35
CA ARG A 351 12.55 12.63 14.86
C ARG A 351 14.01 12.30 14.57
N THR A 352 14.65 11.51 15.42
CA THR A 352 15.94 10.89 15.07
C THR A 352 15.74 9.74 14.09
N ILE A 353 16.77 9.38 13.30
CA ILE A 353 16.70 8.24 12.38
C ILE A 353 16.35 6.95 13.14
N LYS A 354 16.89 6.76 14.35
CA LYS A 354 16.55 5.60 15.20
C LYS A 354 15.08 5.60 15.60
N GLU A 355 14.56 6.74 16.08
CA GLU A 355 13.12 6.87 16.41
C GLU A 355 12.25 6.63 15.19
N PHE A 356 12.65 7.18 14.03
CA PHE A 356 11.96 7.00 12.76
C PHE A 356 11.86 5.51 12.39
N ILE A 357 12.99 4.80 12.36
CA ILE A 357 13.01 3.38 11.97
C ILE A 357 12.22 2.52 12.98
N LEU A 358 12.42 2.73 14.27
CA LEU A 358 11.67 1.99 15.29
C LEU A 358 10.16 2.23 15.18
N GLY A 359 9.76 3.48 14.98
CA GLY A 359 8.35 3.84 14.83
C GLY A 359 7.72 3.38 13.52
N VAL A 360 8.47 3.39 12.41
CA VAL A 360 7.93 3.05 11.09
C VAL A 360 7.97 1.54 10.83
N VAL A 361 9.03 0.83 11.24
CA VAL A 361 9.19 -0.58 10.90
C VAL A 361 8.58 -1.49 11.97
N PHE A 362 8.88 -1.25 13.24
CA PHE A 362 8.52 -2.21 14.28
C PHE A 362 7.12 -2.01 14.85
N LEU A 363 6.73 -0.78 15.20
CA LEU A 363 5.44 -0.57 15.86
C LEU A 363 4.23 -0.92 14.98
N PRO A 364 4.16 -0.50 13.71
CA PRO A 364 3.07 -0.90 12.84
C PRO A 364 3.07 -2.40 12.56
N SER A 365 4.23 -3.05 12.40
CA SER A 365 4.30 -4.50 12.24
C SER A 365 3.69 -5.25 13.43
N LEU A 366 3.98 -4.81 14.66
CA LEU A 366 3.39 -5.42 15.86
C LEU A 366 1.86 -5.25 15.90
N LEU A 367 1.36 -4.06 15.54
CA LEU A 367 -0.09 -3.83 15.46
C LEU A 367 -0.75 -4.69 14.38
N VAL A 368 -0.10 -4.86 13.24
CA VAL A 368 -0.57 -5.75 12.18
C VAL A 368 -0.56 -7.21 12.65
N PHE A 369 0.45 -7.66 13.38
CA PHE A 369 0.47 -9.02 13.94
C PHE A 369 -0.68 -9.27 14.90
N ILE A 370 -1.03 -8.28 15.75
CA ILE A 370 -2.21 -8.37 16.62
C ILE A 370 -3.49 -8.47 15.76
N TRP A 371 -3.64 -7.60 14.76
CA TRP A 371 -4.79 -7.61 13.85
C TRP A 371 -4.94 -8.97 13.15
N LEU A 372 -3.89 -9.42 12.50
CA LEU A 372 -3.88 -10.69 11.76
C LEU A 372 -4.07 -11.89 12.68
N SER A 373 -3.57 -11.85 13.92
CA SER A 373 -3.82 -12.91 14.89
C SER A 373 -5.29 -12.99 15.30
N VAL A 374 -5.96 -11.85 15.48
CA VAL A 374 -7.38 -11.86 15.83
C VAL A 374 -8.22 -12.39 14.67
N PHE A 375 -8.08 -11.84 13.48
CA PHE A 375 -8.88 -12.23 12.33
C PHE A 375 -8.43 -13.58 11.75
N GLY A 376 -7.13 -13.78 11.56
CA GLY A 376 -6.59 -14.98 10.93
C GLY A 376 -6.76 -16.24 11.77
N ASN A 377 -6.44 -16.18 13.09
CA ASN A 377 -6.66 -17.35 13.95
C ASN A 377 -8.16 -17.64 14.13
N ALA A 378 -9.03 -16.62 14.20
CA ALA A 378 -10.46 -16.85 14.24
C ALA A 378 -10.98 -17.49 12.93
N ALA A 379 -10.45 -17.07 11.78
CA ALA A 379 -10.81 -17.67 10.49
C ALA A 379 -10.30 -19.11 10.35
N ILE A 380 -9.07 -19.40 10.81
CA ILE A 380 -8.53 -20.77 10.86
C ILE A 380 -9.37 -21.65 11.79
N TYR A 381 -9.80 -21.12 12.94
CA TYR A 381 -10.70 -21.84 13.84
C TYR A 381 -12.04 -22.13 13.19
N GLN A 382 -12.62 -21.17 12.47
CA GLN A 382 -13.86 -21.36 11.70
C GLN A 382 -13.67 -22.45 10.64
N GLU A 383 -12.58 -22.40 9.86
CA GLU A 383 -12.26 -23.39 8.85
C GLU A 383 -12.18 -24.80 9.44
N PHE A 384 -11.54 -24.94 10.60
CA PHE A 384 -11.45 -26.20 11.32
C PHE A 384 -12.83 -26.73 11.76
N THR A 385 -13.70 -25.84 12.27
CA THR A 385 -15.02 -26.22 12.82
C THR A 385 -16.09 -26.43 11.76
N THR A 386 -15.92 -25.82 10.57
CA THR A 386 -16.87 -25.93 9.44
C THR A 386 -16.43 -26.90 8.34
N ALA A 387 -15.41 -27.71 8.62
CA ALA A 387 -14.90 -28.75 7.71
C ALA A 387 -14.57 -28.25 6.29
N GLY A 388 -13.92 -27.09 6.17
CA GLY A 388 -13.41 -26.60 4.89
C GLY A 388 -14.36 -25.68 4.11
N SER A 389 -15.48 -25.26 4.68
CA SER A 389 -16.47 -24.47 3.96
C SER A 389 -15.97 -23.06 3.59
N LEU A 390 -15.16 -22.45 4.45
CA LEU A 390 -14.61 -21.11 4.21
C LEU A 390 -13.55 -21.13 3.10
N ALA A 391 -12.65 -22.10 3.11
CA ALA A 391 -11.63 -22.28 2.07
C ALA A 391 -12.25 -22.55 0.69
N ASN A 392 -13.27 -23.39 0.63
CA ASN A 392 -13.97 -23.68 -0.63
C ASN A 392 -14.57 -22.41 -1.24
N ALA A 393 -15.25 -21.60 -0.44
CA ALA A 393 -15.83 -20.35 -0.89
C ALA A 393 -14.76 -19.32 -1.32
N ILE A 394 -13.65 -19.21 -0.59
CA ILE A 394 -12.52 -18.34 -0.94
C ILE A 394 -11.86 -18.77 -2.25
N ASN A 395 -11.76 -20.07 -2.51
CA ASN A 395 -11.20 -20.58 -3.77
C ASN A 395 -12.09 -20.27 -4.98
N GLU A 396 -13.41 -20.14 -4.80
CA GLU A 396 -14.33 -19.71 -5.84
C GLU A 396 -14.28 -18.18 -6.05
N ASP A 397 -14.34 -17.42 -4.98
CA ASP A 397 -14.25 -15.96 -4.99
C ASP A 397 -13.62 -15.43 -3.69
N ILE A 398 -12.39 -14.97 -3.75
CA ILE A 398 -11.66 -14.45 -2.59
C ILE A 398 -12.37 -13.26 -1.92
N SER A 399 -13.21 -12.51 -2.65
CA SER A 399 -13.89 -11.33 -2.13
C SER A 399 -15.00 -11.63 -1.10
N VAL A 400 -15.47 -12.88 -1.05
CA VAL A 400 -16.51 -13.32 -0.10
C VAL A 400 -15.95 -13.56 1.31
N SER A 401 -14.66 -13.72 1.45
CA SER A 401 -13.96 -14.20 2.66
C SER A 401 -14.42 -13.53 3.94
N LEU A 402 -14.41 -12.19 3.97
CA LEU A 402 -14.78 -11.42 5.14
C LEU A 402 -16.26 -11.60 5.51
N PHE A 403 -17.16 -11.68 4.52
CA PHE A 403 -18.59 -11.76 4.76
C PHE A 403 -18.99 -13.13 5.29
N ILE A 404 -18.52 -14.22 4.70
CA ILE A 404 -18.74 -15.59 5.21
C ILE A 404 -18.14 -15.73 6.61
N PHE A 405 -16.97 -15.14 6.85
CA PHE A 405 -16.37 -15.12 8.18
C PHE A 405 -17.29 -14.42 9.19
N LEU A 406 -17.87 -13.28 8.84
CA LEU A 406 -18.72 -12.49 9.73
C LEU A 406 -20.11 -13.13 9.97
N GLU A 407 -20.60 -14.02 9.09
CA GLU A 407 -21.89 -14.70 9.26
C GLU A 407 -22.01 -15.45 10.60
N GLN A 408 -20.91 -15.95 11.13
CA GLN A 408 -20.89 -16.71 12.38
C GLN A 408 -20.94 -15.86 13.65
N TYR A 409 -20.85 -14.54 13.51
CA TYR A 409 -20.84 -13.64 14.67
C TYR A 409 -22.22 -13.07 14.99
N PRO A 410 -22.53 -12.83 16.29
CA PRO A 410 -23.76 -12.16 16.66
C PRO A 410 -23.88 -10.78 15.99
N GLY A 411 -25.03 -10.51 15.38
CA GLY A 411 -25.23 -9.25 14.65
C GLY A 411 -24.47 -9.17 13.33
N SER A 412 -24.26 -10.30 12.64
CA SER A 412 -23.54 -10.40 11.37
C SER A 412 -23.93 -9.36 10.33
N THR A 413 -25.24 -9.13 10.13
CA THR A 413 -25.74 -8.10 9.20
C THR A 413 -25.21 -6.70 9.55
N LEU A 414 -25.19 -6.33 10.84
CA LEU A 414 -24.60 -5.06 11.29
C LEU A 414 -23.10 -5.02 11.04
N LEU A 415 -22.38 -6.10 11.37
CA LEU A 415 -20.94 -6.20 11.15
C LEU A 415 -20.59 -6.10 9.67
N MET A 416 -21.32 -6.77 8.79
CA MET A 416 -21.14 -6.67 7.35
C MET A 416 -21.38 -5.24 6.85
N GLY A 417 -22.46 -4.58 7.29
CA GLY A 417 -22.75 -3.19 6.94
C GLY A 417 -21.65 -2.23 7.42
N LEU A 418 -21.16 -2.39 8.65
CA LEU A 418 -20.06 -1.60 9.17
C LEU A 418 -18.74 -1.88 8.43
N SER A 419 -18.48 -3.14 7.99
CA SER A 419 -17.30 -3.46 7.20
C SER A 419 -17.31 -2.76 5.85
N ILE A 420 -18.46 -2.72 5.18
CA ILE A 420 -18.64 -1.97 3.91
C ILE A 420 -18.36 -0.49 4.13
N ILE A 421 -18.91 0.13 5.18
CA ILE A 421 -18.66 1.53 5.53
C ILE A 421 -17.16 1.75 5.76
N ASN A 422 -16.48 0.83 6.45
CA ASN A 422 -15.06 0.93 6.71
C ASN A 422 -14.24 0.85 5.41
N ILE A 423 -14.57 -0.08 4.51
CA ILE A 423 -13.92 -0.19 3.20
C ILE A 423 -14.15 1.09 2.37
N VAL A 424 -15.38 1.62 2.32
CA VAL A 424 -15.69 2.88 1.63
C VAL A 424 -14.85 4.04 2.17
N THR A 425 -14.76 4.17 3.48
CA THR A 425 -14.03 5.27 4.11
C THR A 425 -12.51 5.13 3.93
N PHE A 426 -11.96 3.91 3.95
CA PHE A 426 -10.57 3.66 3.56
C PHE A 426 -10.32 3.99 2.09
N PHE A 427 -11.24 3.64 1.21
CA PHE A 427 -11.14 3.94 -0.21
C PHE A 427 -11.07 5.47 -0.44
N VAL A 428 -11.97 6.24 0.18
CA VAL A 428 -11.99 7.70 0.08
C VAL A 428 -10.68 8.31 0.60
N THR A 429 -10.20 7.87 1.78
CA THR A 429 -8.95 8.40 2.36
C THR A 429 -7.73 8.04 1.54
N SER A 430 -7.66 6.83 0.98
CA SER A 430 -6.56 6.40 0.12
C SER A 430 -6.56 7.15 -1.22
N SER A 431 -7.72 7.34 -1.83
CA SER A 431 -7.87 8.10 -3.08
C SER A 431 -7.47 9.57 -2.91
N ASP A 432 -7.95 10.25 -1.85
CA ASP A 432 -7.62 11.65 -1.58
C ASP A 432 -6.12 11.82 -1.27
N SER A 433 -5.58 11.00 -0.36
CA SER A 433 -4.16 11.06 -0.01
C SER A 433 -3.26 10.70 -1.20
N GLY A 434 -3.67 9.73 -2.02
CA GLY A 434 -2.96 9.35 -3.23
C GLY A 434 -2.97 10.46 -4.28
N ALA A 435 -4.12 11.09 -4.50
CA ALA A 435 -4.24 12.24 -5.37
C ALA A 435 -3.39 13.42 -4.90
N LEU A 436 -3.33 13.68 -3.59
CA LEU A 436 -2.48 14.71 -3.00
C LEU A 436 -0.99 14.44 -3.29
N VAL A 437 -0.51 13.23 -2.98
CA VAL A 437 0.91 12.89 -3.17
C VAL A 437 1.31 12.91 -4.64
N THR A 438 0.47 12.37 -5.53
CA THR A 438 0.72 12.40 -6.97
C THR A 438 0.72 13.84 -7.50
N ALA A 439 -0.18 14.68 -7.01
CA ALA A 439 -0.19 16.12 -7.33
C ALA A 439 1.08 16.82 -6.81
N MET A 440 1.59 16.48 -5.63
CA MET A 440 2.87 16.99 -5.11
C MET A 440 4.04 16.62 -6.02
N MET A 441 4.13 15.36 -6.45
CA MET A 441 5.20 14.90 -7.35
C MET A 441 5.16 15.58 -8.73
N THR A 442 4.00 16.07 -9.15
CA THR A 442 3.79 16.75 -10.44
C THR A 442 3.70 18.28 -10.33
N SER A 443 3.90 18.88 -9.17
CA SER A 443 3.89 20.33 -8.97
C SER A 443 5.23 20.98 -9.31
N SER A 444 5.22 22.22 -9.83
CA SER A 444 6.43 22.96 -10.23
C SER A 444 7.22 23.53 -9.04
N ASN A 445 6.54 24.01 -7.99
CA ASN A 445 7.12 24.75 -6.86
C ASN A 445 7.16 23.92 -5.60
N GLN A 446 8.04 22.93 -5.55
CA GLN A 446 8.12 22.01 -4.39
C GLN A 446 9.01 22.48 -3.25
N ALA A 447 9.94 23.41 -3.48
CA ALA A 447 10.74 23.96 -2.38
C ALA A 447 9.89 24.70 -1.33
N ASP A 448 8.76 25.31 -1.77
CA ASP A 448 7.77 25.96 -0.90
C ASP A 448 6.65 25.03 -0.42
N SER A 449 6.61 23.78 -0.88
CA SER A 449 5.48 22.86 -0.66
C SER A 449 5.46 22.16 0.72
N LEU A 450 6.47 22.37 1.55
CA LEU A 450 6.40 21.98 2.97
C LEU A 450 5.18 22.58 3.68
N HIS A 451 4.69 23.74 3.21
CA HIS A 451 3.60 24.48 3.81
C HIS A 451 2.45 24.83 2.83
N ARG A 452 2.51 24.39 1.57
CA ARG A 452 1.46 24.66 0.57
C ARG A 452 1.01 23.39 -0.11
N ASP A 453 -0.30 23.17 -0.08
CA ASP A 453 -0.92 22.07 -0.84
C ASP A 453 -0.85 22.35 -2.35
N PRO A 454 -0.72 21.30 -3.19
CA PRO A 454 -0.87 21.41 -4.64
C PRO A 454 -2.21 22.03 -5.03
N ALA A 455 -2.26 22.61 -6.23
CA ALA A 455 -3.51 23.17 -6.75
C ALA A 455 -4.63 22.11 -6.75
N ILE A 456 -5.83 22.52 -6.32
CA ILE A 456 -7.00 21.62 -6.21
C ILE A 456 -7.26 20.91 -7.53
N ILE A 457 -7.14 21.61 -8.66
CA ILE A 457 -7.37 21.03 -9.99
C ILE A 457 -6.42 19.86 -10.29
N THR A 458 -5.14 19.94 -9.90
CA THR A 458 -4.17 18.86 -10.08
C THR A 458 -4.56 17.64 -9.23
N ARG A 459 -5.01 17.87 -8.00
CA ARG A 459 -5.50 16.81 -7.12
C ARG A 459 -6.77 16.15 -7.69
N VAL A 460 -7.71 16.95 -8.24
CA VAL A 460 -8.92 16.45 -8.90
C VAL A 460 -8.58 15.57 -10.10
N VAL A 461 -7.64 16.00 -10.96
CA VAL A 461 -7.22 15.19 -12.12
C VAL A 461 -6.65 13.85 -11.67
N TRP A 462 -5.78 13.82 -10.67
CA TRP A 462 -5.21 12.58 -10.16
C TRP A 462 -6.23 11.68 -9.47
N ALA A 463 -7.18 12.23 -8.71
CA ALA A 463 -8.25 11.45 -8.10
C ALA A 463 -9.16 10.78 -9.15
N LEU A 464 -9.51 11.49 -10.22
CA LEU A 464 -10.23 10.91 -11.36
C LEU A 464 -9.40 9.82 -12.06
N THR A 465 -8.11 10.07 -12.28
CA THR A 465 -7.20 9.12 -12.92
C THR A 465 -7.13 7.81 -12.13
N LEU A 466 -7.05 7.85 -10.81
CA LEU A 466 -7.05 6.67 -9.95
C LEU A 466 -8.31 5.81 -10.12
N GLY A 467 -9.50 6.44 -10.10
CA GLY A 467 -10.76 5.75 -10.32
C GLY A 467 -10.87 5.12 -11.71
N ILE A 468 -10.48 5.86 -12.76
CA ILE A 468 -10.49 5.38 -14.14
C ILE A 468 -9.58 4.17 -14.30
N ILE A 469 -8.35 4.21 -13.76
CA ILE A 469 -7.41 3.08 -13.87
C ILE A 469 -7.92 1.87 -13.12
N ALA A 470 -8.52 2.03 -11.93
CA ALA A 470 -9.12 0.91 -11.21
C ALA A 470 -10.20 0.21 -12.05
N ILE A 471 -11.07 0.97 -12.71
CA ILE A 471 -12.08 0.43 -13.63
C ILE A 471 -11.42 -0.31 -14.80
N ILE A 472 -10.44 0.29 -15.46
CA ILE A 472 -9.77 -0.28 -16.63
C ILE A 472 -9.02 -1.57 -16.31
N LEU A 473 -8.35 -1.62 -15.16
CA LEU A 473 -7.67 -2.84 -14.70
C LEU A 473 -8.67 -3.98 -14.45
N LEU A 474 -9.80 -3.67 -13.79
CA LEU A 474 -10.85 -4.65 -13.58
C LEU A 474 -11.47 -5.14 -14.89
N MET A 475 -11.64 -4.26 -15.89
CA MET A 475 -12.10 -4.64 -17.23
C MET A 475 -11.11 -5.54 -17.97
N GLY A 476 -9.81 -5.23 -17.86
CA GLY A 476 -8.75 -5.86 -18.66
C GLY A 476 -8.29 -7.24 -18.17
N GLY A 477 -8.72 -7.67 -16.96
CA GLY A 477 -8.31 -8.97 -16.41
C GLY A 477 -8.61 -9.13 -14.91
N GLY A 478 -9.49 -8.30 -14.36
CA GLY A 478 -9.94 -8.43 -12.96
C GLY A 478 -8.78 -8.36 -11.96
N LEU A 479 -8.76 -9.28 -11.01
CA LEU A 479 -7.74 -9.35 -9.96
C LEU A 479 -6.32 -9.54 -10.54
N SER A 480 -6.15 -10.36 -11.57
CA SER A 480 -4.86 -10.62 -12.21
C SER A 480 -4.25 -9.34 -12.82
N ALA A 481 -5.06 -8.51 -13.48
CA ALA A 481 -4.57 -7.23 -14.02
C ALA A 481 -4.16 -6.24 -12.92
N LEU A 482 -4.92 -6.20 -11.80
CA LEU A 482 -4.56 -5.40 -10.63
C LEU A 482 -3.20 -5.85 -10.06
N GLN A 483 -3.01 -7.14 -9.87
CA GLN A 483 -1.75 -7.71 -9.35
C GLN A 483 -0.58 -7.48 -10.30
N THR A 484 -0.75 -7.73 -11.60
CA THR A 484 0.31 -7.51 -12.60
C THR A 484 0.75 -6.05 -12.64
N SER A 485 -0.18 -5.11 -12.55
CA SER A 485 0.14 -3.68 -12.61
C SER A 485 1.11 -3.26 -11.48
N VAL A 486 0.94 -3.78 -10.27
CA VAL A 486 1.84 -3.51 -9.15
C VAL A 486 3.14 -4.31 -9.24
N ILE A 487 3.14 -5.51 -9.82
CA ILE A 487 4.36 -6.29 -10.03
C ILE A 487 5.30 -5.56 -11.00
N VAL A 488 4.78 -5.05 -12.11
CA VAL A 488 5.57 -4.31 -13.10
C VAL A 488 6.12 -3.01 -12.52
N THR A 489 5.25 -2.21 -11.92
CA THR A 489 5.63 -0.89 -11.38
C THR A 489 6.45 -1.01 -10.10
N GLY A 490 6.18 -2.02 -9.28
CA GLY A 490 6.91 -2.34 -8.06
C GLY A 490 8.34 -2.77 -8.32
N LEU A 491 8.59 -3.66 -9.29
CA LEU A 491 9.94 -4.05 -9.69
C LEU A 491 10.75 -2.83 -10.16
N ALA A 492 10.18 -2.00 -11.04
CA ALA A 492 10.85 -0.80 -11.52
C ALA A 492 11.20 0.14 -10.36
N PHE A 493 10.29 0.31 -9.40
CA PHE A 493 10.53 1.18 -8.26
C PHE A 493 11.48 0.55 -7.23
N ALA A 494 11.51 -0.75 -7.05
CA ALA A 494 12.49 -1.44 -6.21
C ALA A 494 13.94 -1.11 -6.60
N MET A 495 14.23 -1.10 -7.91
CA MET A 495 15.54 -0.72 -8.43
C MET A 495 15.88 0.75 -8.13
N ILE A 496 14.91 1.65 -8.29
CA ILE A 496 15.05 3.07 -7.95
C ILE A 496 15.34 3.24 -6.46
N ALA A 497 14.57 2.56 -5.61
CA ALA A 497 14.70 2.64 -4.16
C ALA A 497 16.02 2.07 -3.64
N PHE A 498 16.56 1.02 -4.29
CA PHE A 498 17.88 0.48 -3.96
C PHE A 498 19.00 1.52 -4.18
N VAL A 499 18.98 2.20 -5.33
CA VAL A 499 19.95 3.27 -5.61
C VAL A 499 19.75 4.45 -4.66
N ALA A 500 18.50 4.79 -4.30
CA ALA A 500 18.17 5.82 -3.33
C ALA A 500 18.76 5.51 -1.94
N ALA A 501 18.62 4.28 -1.45
CA ALA A 501 19.20 3.83 -0.18
C ALA A 501 20.75 3.96 -0.18
N ARG A 502 21.42 3.55 -1.26
CA ARG A 502 22.85 3.74 -1.43
C ARG A 502 23.24 5.21 -1.39
N ASN A 503 22.48 6.08 -2.03
CA ASN A 503 22.78 7.53 -2.06
C ASN A 503 22.53 8.16 -0.69
N LEU A 504 21.50 7.75 0.01
CA LEU A 504 21.25 8.15 1.40
C LEU A 504 22.47 7.80 2.29
N TYR A 505 22.92 6.55 2.22
CA TYR A 505 24.12 6.13 2.99
C TYR A 505 25.34 6.99 2.69
N LYS A 506 25.63 7.27 1.41
CA LYS A 506 26.74 8.13 1.02
C LYS A 506 26.64 9.53 1.63
N LYS A 507 25.45 10.13 1.61
CA LYS A 507 25.22 11.47 2.19
C LYS A 507 25.34 11.46 3.70
N LEU A 508 24.76 10.49 4.39
CA LEU A 508 24.91 10.32 5.84
C LEU A 508 26.37 10.17 6.26
N LYS A 509 27.17 9.43 5.49
CA LYS A 509 28.61 9.28 5.75
C LYS A 509 29.38 10.60 5.63
N ILE A 510 29.05 11.41 4.62
CA ILE A 510 29.68 12.73 4.42
C ILE A 510 29.31 13.66 5.57
N ASP A 511 28.03 13.72 5.93
CA ASP A 511 27.54 14.66 6.95
C ASP A 511 27.96 14.24 8.37
N SER A 512 28.05 12.93 8.65
CA SER A 512 28.57 12.45 9.94
C SER A 512 30.07 12.73 10.17
N ASN A 513 30.82 13.00 9.12
CA ASN A 513 32.25 13.38 9.25
C ASN A 513 32.42 14.89 9.48
N LYS A 514 31.35 15.68 9.42
CA LYS A 514 31.36 17.12 9.69
C LYS A 514 30.92 17.48 11.11
N ILE A 515 30.35 16.50 11.82
CA ILE A 515 29.96 16.56 13.23
C ILE A 515 31.05 15.96 14.10
#